data_4fa0e15864fbac19752e2b72a73571ad
#
_entry.id   4fa0e15864fbac19752e2b72a73571ad
#
_cell.length_a   1.000
_cell.length_b   1.000
_cell.length_c   1.000
_cell.angle_alpha   90.00
_cell.angle_beta   90.00
_cell.angle_gamma   90.00
#
_symmetry.space_group_name_H-M   'P 1'
#
loop_
_entity.id
_entity.type
_entity.pdbx_description
1 polymer ?
#
loop_
_entity_poly.entity_id
_entity_poly.type
_entity_poly.pdbx_seq_one_letter_code
_entity_poly.pdbx_strand_id
1 'polypeptide(L)'
;PAPTDFTSLTLTNMRKIEKQMCQAVQSNKDWQSANTSVHFDPETGVSIVRLHGNKIAEVSDNDMTIFDGGWQTTTTKSRLNALCDYFCIDGERVFQKDFQWYVRKFVGCINGKNIFQTEDFESGYTFA
;
A
#
# COMPACT_ATOMS: atom_id res chain seq x y z
N PRO A 1 -3.06 11.13 -6.47
CA PRO A 1 -3.99 10.94 -5.37
C PRO A 1 -5.33 10.41 -5.84
N ALA A 2 -5.96 9.60 -5.04
CA ALA A 2 -7.24 9.01 -5.37
C ALA A 2 -8.35 10.06 -5.45
N PRO A 3 -9.35 9.88 -6.33
CA PRO A 3 -10.51 10.74 -6.34
C PRO A 3 -11.26 10.68 -5.01
N THR A 4 -11.87 11.78 -4.61
CA THR A 4 -12.54 11.90 -3.31
C THR A 4 -13.65 10.86 -3.13
N ASP A 5 -14.51 10.67 -4.12
CA ASP A 5 -15.65 9.75 -4.02
C ASP A 5 -15.20 8.30 -3.89
N PHE A 6 -14.23 7.88 -4.70
CA PHE A 6 -13.65 6.56 -4.62
C PHE A 6 -12.98 6.33 -3.27
N THR A 7 -12.17 7.27 -2.85
CA THR A 7 -11.43 7.19 -1.60
C THR A 7 -12.37 7.08 -0.40
N SER A 8 -13.49 7.80 -0.43
CA SER A 8 -14.46 7.80 0.65
C SER A 8 -15.01 6.39 0.91
N LEU A 9 -15.37 5.66 -0.13
CA LEU A 9 -15.90 4.32 0.02
C LEU A 9 -14.84 3.34 0.55
N THR A 10 -13.64 3.41 0.02
CA THR A 10 -12.51 2.59 0.46
C THR A 10 -12.16 2.88 1.92
N LEU A 11 -12.08 4.16 2.29
CA LEU A 11 -11.72 4.58 3.65
C LEU A 11 -12.75 4.11 4.67
N THR A 12 -14.02 3.98 4.31
CA THR A 12 -15.06 3.51 5.23
C THR A 12 -14.75 2.11 5.76
N ASN A 13 -14.06 1.27 4.98
CA ASN A 13 -13.74 -0.10 5.34
C ASN A 13 -12.33 -0.26 5.93
N MET A 14 -11.56 0.81 6.01
CA MET A 14 -10.23 0.78 6.59
C MET A 14 -10.26 0.99 8.09
N ARG A 15 -9.25 0.44 8.78
CA ARG A 15 -8.98 0.76 10.18
C ARG A 15 -8.59 2.24 10.31
N LYS A 16 -8.90 2.84 11.46
CA LYS A 16 -8.60 4.24 11.70
C LYS A 16 -7.12 4.59 11.51
N ILE A 17 -6.23 3.76 12.05
CA ILE A 17 -4.78 3.97 11.92
C ILE A 17 -4.35 3.92 10.45
N GLU A 18 -4.98 3.07 9.65
CA GLU A 18 -4.66 2.95 8.22
C GLU A 18 -5.16 4.15 7.43
N LYS A 19 -6.32 4.69 7.79
CA LYS A 19 -6.81 5.95 7.18
C LYS A 19 -5.84 7.09 7.46
N GLN A 20 -5.39 7.22 8.70
CA GLN A 20 -4.44 8.26 9.09
C GLN A 20 -3.09 8.10 8.39
N MET A 21 -2.61 6.86 8.29
CA MET A 21 -1.38 6.53 7.56
C MET A 21 -1.48 6.98 6.10
N CYS A 22 -2.54 6.60 5.42
CA CYS A 22 -2.74 6.95 4.01
C CYS A 22 -2.89 8.45 3.80
N GLN A 23 -3.58 9.14 4.71
CA GLN A 23 -3.72 10.60 4.64
C GLN A 23 -2.38 11.30 4.83
N ALA A 24 -1.53 10.80 5.72
CA ALA A 24 -0.19 11.36 5.93
C ALA A 24 0.67 11.20 4.67
N VAL A 25 0.63 10.02 4.05
CA VAL A 25 1.35 9.78 2.79
C VAL A 25 0.84 10.72 1.69
N GLN A 26 -0.46 10.83 1.53
CA GLN A 26 -1.03 11.69 0.49
C GLN A 26 -0.69 13.16 0.69
N SER A 27 -0.61 13.60 1.95
CA SER A 27 -0.34 14.99 2.30
C SER A 27 1.14 15.31 2.42
N ASN A 28 2.03 14.36 2.16
CA ASN A 28 3.48 14.50 2.29
C ASN A 28 3.88 14.97 3.69
N LYS A 29 3.33 14.34 4.71
CA LYS A 29 3.54 14.70 6.10
C LYS A 29 4.16 13.57 6.88
N ASP A 30 4.98 13.92 7.87
CA ASP A 30 5.43 12.98 8.88
C ASP A 30 4.30 12.71 9.86
N TRP A 31 4.17 11.45 10.25
CA TRP A 31 3.11 11.01 11.15
C TRP A 31 3.54 9.73 11.86
N GLN A 32 3.06 9.56 13.08
CA GLN A 32 3.29 8.34 13.83
C GLN A 32 2.12 8.09 14.76
N SER A 33 1.70 6.84 14.86
CA SER A 33 0.71 6.39 15.81
C SER A 33 0.96 4.93 16.14
N ALA A 34 1.02 4.60 17.43
CA ALA A 34 1.27 3.24 17.91
C ALA A 34 2.47 2.61 17.19
N ASN A 35 2.24 1.56 16.40
CA ASN A 35 3.30 0.79 15.75
C ASN A 35 3.60 1.24 14.32
N THR A 36 2.93 2.28 13.80
CA THR A 36 3.01 2.66 12.40
C THR A 36 3.49 4.10 12.27
N SER A 37 4.40 4.35 11.31
CA SER A 37 4.92 5.69 11.05
C SER A 37 5.04 5.96 9.57
N VAL A 38 4.98 7.26 9.22
CA VAL A 38 5.21 7.77 7.87
C VAL A 38 6.24 8.90 7.98
N HIS A 39 7.26 8.83 7.14
CA HIS A 39 8.25 9.90 7.01
C HIS A 39 8.33 10.32 5.56
N PHE A 40 8.08 11.60 5.29
CA PHE A 40 8.21 12.17 3.96
C PHE A 40 9.61 12.76 3.79
N ASP A 41 10.30 12.33 2.73
CA ASP A 41 11.60 12.87 2.35
C ASP A 41 11.39 13.90 1.23
N PRO A 42 11.55 15.21 1.52
CA PRO A 42 11.31 16.23 0.51
C PRO A 42 12.36 16.26 -0.60
N GLU A 43 13.54 15.68 -0.37
CA GLU A 43 14.59 15.63 -1.39
C GLU A 43 14.27 14.63 -2.49
N THR A 44 13.66 13.50 -2.13
CA THR A 44 13.31 12.45 -3.09
C THR A 44 11.85 12.44 -3.49
N GLY A 45 10.99 13.11 -2.71
CA GLY A 45 9.55 13.06 -2.93
C GLY A 45 8.92 11.74 -2.51
N VAL A 46 9.60 10.93 -1.71
CA VAL A 46 9.16 9.61 -1.30
C VAL A 46 8.71 9.63 0.14
N SER A 47 7.56 9.02 0.42
CA SER A 47 7.10 8.75 1.78
C SER A 47 7.49 7.33 2.17
N ILE A 48 8.12 7.18 3.32
CA ILE A 48 8.56 5.89 3.83
C ILE A 48 7.61 5.47 4.95
N VAL A 49 6.99 4.31 4.80
CA VAL A 49 6.08 3.75 5.79
C VAL A 49 6.78 2.64 6.55
N ARG A 50 6.70 2.70 7.89
CA ARG A 50 7.31 1.70 8.77
C ARG A 50 6.28 1.11 9.71
N LEU A 51 6.45 -0.17 9.99
CA LEU A 51 5.68 -0.90 11.00
C LEU A 51 6.67 -1.47 12.02
N HIS A 52 6.49 -1.15 13.30
CA HIS A 52 7.46 -1.51 14.35
C HIS A 52 8.89 -1.07 14.01
N GLY A 53 9.05 0.08 13.37
CA GLY A 53 10.33 0.60 12.95
C GLY A 53 10.92 0.00 11.69
N ASN A 54 10.28 -1.01 11.10
CA ASN A 54 10.76 -1.67 9.89
C ASN A 54 10.03 -1.14 8.66
N LYS A 55 10.78 -0.84 7.61
CA LYS A 55 10.20 -0.31 6.37
C LYS A 55 9.30 -1.35 5.71
N ILE A 56 8.06 -0.95 5.39
CA ILE A 56 7.13 -1.80 4.65
C ILE A 56 6.71 -1.19 3.32
N ALA A 57 6.91 0.13 3.11
CA ALA A 57 6.57 0.73 1.83
C ALA A 57 7.37 2.00 1.58
N GLU A 58 7.58 2.29 0.28
CA GLU A 58 8.08 3.57 -0.23
C GLU A 58 7.09 4.04 -1.27
N VAL A 59 6.45 5.18 -1.03
CA VAL A 59 5.38 5.69 -1.90
C VAL A 59 5.83 7.00 -2.52
N SER A 60 5.83 7.06 -3.85
CA SER A 60 6.07 8.28 -4.62
C SER A 60 4.82 8.67 -5.39
N ASP A 61 4.90 9.77 -6.16
CA ASP A 61 3.78 10.18 -7.01
C ASP A 61 3.49 9.18 -8.14
N ASN A 62 4.47 8.36 -8.51
CA ASN A 62 4.39 7.52 -9.69
C ASN A 62 4.32 6.03 -9.38
N ASP A 63 4.78 5.62 -8.22
CA ASP A 63 4.85 4.19 -7.89
C ASP A 63 4.83 3.96 -6.39
N MET A 64 4.69 2.69 -6.02
CA MET A 64 4.77 2.24 -4.63
C MET A 64 5.55 0.94 -4.59
N THR A 65 6.61 0.92 -3.80
CA THR A 65 7.42 -0.28 -3.56
C THR A 65 7.11 -0.81 -2.17
N ILE A 66 6.89 -2.11 -2.06
CA ILE A 66 6.46 -2.74 -0.81
C ILE A 66 7.47 -3.76 -0.31
N PHE A 67 7.50 -3.92 1.02
CA PHE A 67 8.41 -4.81 1.73
C PHE A 67 7.65 -5.50 2.86
N ASP A 68 8.11 -6.66 3.32
CA ASP A 68 7.48 -7.33 4.46
C ASP A 68 8.02 -6.86 5.82
N GLY A 69 9.07 -6.05 5.81
CA GLY A 69 9.68 -5.56 7.05
C GLY A 69 10.42 -6.63 7.82
N GLY A 70 10.70 -7.77 7.20
CA GLY A 70 11.32 -8.93 7.83
C GLY A 70 10.34 -9.93 8.43
N TRP A 71 9.04 -9.61 8.48
CA TRP A 71 8.01 -10.47 9.07
C TRP A 71 6.74 -10.42 8.23
N GLN A 72 6.28 -11.59 7.79
CA GLN A 72 5.03 -11.69 7.03
C GLN A 72 3.85 -11.90 7.98
N THR A 73 3.35 -10.81 8.56
CA THR A 73 2.26 -10.85 9.54
C THR A 73 0.96 -10.34 8.94
N THR A 74 -0.16 -10.67 9.61
CA THR A 74 -1.48 -10.16 9.23
C THR A 74 -1.51 -8.62 9.30
N THR A 75 -0.85 -8.03 10.30
CA THR A 75 -0.80 -6.57 10.43
C THR A 75 -0.04 -5.94 9.27
N THR A 76 1.12 -6.49 8.90
CA THR A 76 1.87 -6.00 7.74
C THR A 76 1.01 -6.04 6.48
N LYS A 77 0.36 -7.17 6.23
CA LYS A 77 -0.49 -7.34 5.05
C LYS A 77 -1.67 -6.36 5.07
N SER A 78 -2.28 -6.13 6.23
CA SER A 78 -3.36 -5.14 6.36
C SER A 78 -2.90 -3.73 6.01
N ARG A 79 -1.73 -3.32 6.49
CA ARG A 79 -1.16 -1.99 6.16
C ARG A 79 -0.88 -1.87 4.66
N LEU A 80 -0.27 -2.91 4.07
CA LEU A 80 0.04 -2.91 2.64
C LEU A 80 -1.22 -2.85 1.79
N ASN A 81 -2.27 -3.59 2.15
CA ASN A 81 -3.52 -3.55 1.42
C ASN A 81 -4.24 -2.21 1.56
N ALA A 82 -4.14 -1.55 2.70
CA ALA A 82 -4.67 -0.21 2.86
C ALA A 82 -3.98 0.77 1.91
N LEU A 83 -2.65 0.66 1.77
CA LEU A 83 -1.90 1.48 0.83
C LEU A 83 -2.28 1.16 -0.62
N CYS A 84 -2.46 -0.13 -0.95
CA CYS A 84 -2.90 -0.53 -2.29
C CYS A 84 -4.30 0.02 -2.60
N ASP A 85 -5.22 -0.08 -1.65
CA ASP A 85 -6.59 0.43 -1.83
C ASP A 85 -6.62 1.93 -2.04
N TYR A 86 -5.67 2.65 -1.46
CA TYR A 86 -5.63 4.11 -1.51
C TYR A 86 -4.86 4.63 -2.73
N PHE A 87 -3.76 3.99 -3.11
CA PHE A 87 -2.81 4.54 -4.09
C PHE A 87 -2.69 3.72 -5.38
N CYS A 88 -3.08 2.45 -5.38
CA CYS A 88 -2.94 1.58 -6.53
C CYS A 88 -4.25 1.48 -7.30
N ILE A 89 -4.22 0.76 -8.42
CA ILE A 89 -5.42 0.46 -9.20
C ILE A 89 -6.32 -0.46 -8.37
N ASP A 90 -7.62 -0.19 -8.39
CA ASP A 90 -8.59 -0.98 -7.65
C ASP A 90 -8.47 -2.46 -8.02
N GLY A 91 -8.26 -3.29 -7.02
CA GLY A 91 -8.03 -4.73 -7.18
C GLY A 91 -6.58 -5.16 -7.03
N GLU A 92 -5.62 -4.23 -7.11
CA GLU A 92 -4.23 -4.55 -6.80
C GLU A 92 -4.08 -4.73 -5.30
N ARG A 93 -3.42 -5.82 -4.89
CA ARG A 93 -3.32 -6.13 -3.47
C ARG A 93 -2.28 -7.20 -3.17
N VAL A 94 -1.98 -7.36 -1.88
CA VAL A 94 -1.20 -8.47 -1.33
C VAL A 94 -2.16 -9.45 -0.68
N PHE A 95 -1.99 -10.74 -0.94
CA PHE A 95 -2.82 -11.77 -0.32
C PHE A 95 -2.01 -13.00 0.01
N GLN A 96 -2.58 -13.87 0.84
CA GLN A 96 -1.93 -15.09 1.28
C GLN A 96 -2.76 -16.29 0.86
N LYS A 97 -2.08 -17.32 0.36
CA LYS A 97 -2.69 -18.60 0.01
C LYS A 97 -1.68 -19.70 0.30
N ASP A 98 -2.12 -20.75 0.98
CA ASP A 98 -1.28 -21.90 1.31
C ASP A 98 0.04 -21.47 2.00
N PHE A 99 -0.08 -20.53 2.96
CA PHE A 99 1.02 -20.01 3.77
C PHE A 99 2.06 -19.21 3.00
N GLN A 100 1.78 -18.85 1.73
CA GLN A 100 2.67 -18.02 0.92
C GLN A 100 1.99 -16.72 0.53
N TRP A 101 2.75 -15.62 0.51
CA TRP A 101 2.27 -14.31 0.08
C TRP A 101 2.42 -14.15 -1.42
N TYR A 102 1.42 -13.50 -2.02
CA TYR A 102 1.35 -13.16 -3.43
C TYR A 102 0.95 -11.70 -3.60
N VAL A 103 1.26 -11.15 -4.78
CA VAL A 103 0.73 -9.86 -5.20
C VAL A 103 -0.20 -10.06 -6.38
N ARG A 104 -1.27 -9.28 -6.41
CA ARG A 104 -2.20 -9.22 -7.54
C ARG A 104 -1.96 -7.91 -8.26
N LYS A 105 -1.56 -7.98 -9.53
CA LYS A 105 -1.10 -6.85 -10.32
C LYS A 105 -2.04 -6.63 -11.49
N PHE A 106 -2.41 -5.38 -11.75
CA PHE A 106 -3.16 -4.99 -12.93
C PHE A 106 -2.26 -5.09 -14.16
N VAL A 107 -2.73 -5.76 -15.21
CA VAL A 107 -1.96 -5.94 -16.44
C VAL A 107 -2.66 -5.42 -17.68
N GLY A 108 -3.93 -5.05 -17.60
CA GLY A 108 -4.63 -4.49 -18.73
C GLY A 108 -6.14 -4.57 -18.61
N CYS A 109 -6.82 -4.12 -19.66
CA CYS A 109 -8.28 -4.12 -19.70
C CYS A 109 -8.73 -4.73 -21.03
N ILE A 110 -9.64 -5.70 -20.97
CA ILE A 110 -10.20 -6.37 -22.14
C ILE A 110 -11.71 -6.34 -22.04
N ASN A 111 -12.36 -5.81 -23.07
CA ASN A 111 -13.84 -5.72 -23.13
C ASN A 111 -14.44 -5.05 -21.89
N GLY A 112 -13.82 -3.99 -21.40
CA GLY A 112 -14.28 -3.24 -20.24
C GLY A 112 -14.00 -3.90 -18.90
N LYS A 113 -13.29 -5.03 -18.89
CA LYS A 113 -12.92 -5.74 -17.65
C LYS A 113 -11.44 -5.61 -17.38
N ASN A 114 -11.11 -5.28 -16.15
CA ASN A 114 -9.72 -5.23 -15.70
C ASN A 114 -9.18 -6.65 -15.54
N ILE A 115 -7.99 -6.86 -16.05
CA ILE A 115 -7.29 -8.15 -16.00
C ILE A 115 -6.13 -8.03 -15.03
N PHE A 116 -6.00 -9.03 -14.16
CA PHE A 116 -4.96 -9.07 -13.13
C PHE A 116 -4.11 -10.32 -13.28
N GLN A 117 -2.86 -10.21 -12.85
CA GLN A 117 -1.92 -11.32 -12.80
C GLN A 117 -1.45 -11.51 -11.37
N THR A 118 -1.31 -12.75 -10.94
CA THR A 118 -0.77 -13.10 -9.63
C THR A 118 0.71 -13.42 -9.76
N GLU A 119 1.52 -12.84 -8.88
CA GLU A 119 2.96 -13.09 -8.82
C GLU A 119 3.35 -13.37 -7.37
N ASP A 120 4.46 -14.08 -7.17
CA ASP A 120 5.01 -14.27 -5.84
C ASP A 120 5.40 -12.92 -5.24
N PHE A 121 5.09 -12.74 -3.95
CA PHE A 121 5.54 -11.54 -3.24
C PHE A 121 7.04 -11.64 -2.98
N GLU A 122 7.74 -10.54 -3.27
CA GLU A 122 9.14 -10.36 -2.88
C GLU A 122 9.29 -8.95 -2.31
N SER A 123 10.06 -8.82 -1.23
CA SER A 123 10.37 -7.49 -0.68
C SER A 123 11.07 -6.66 -1.75
N GLY A 124 10.58 -5.43 -1.96
CA GLY A 124 11.04 -4.58 -3.04
C GLY A 124 10.15 -4.64 -4.28
N TYR A 125 9.01 -5.33 -4.21
CA TYR A 125 8.05 -5.36 -5.32
C TYR A 125 7.45 -3.97 -5.53
N THR A 126 7.36 -3.55 -6.80
CA THR A 126 6.87 -2.21 -7.15
C THR A 126 5.57 -2.29 -7.94
N PHE A 127 4.55 -1.58 -7.46
CA PHE A 127 3.35 -1.24 -8.24
C PHE A 127 3.63 0.08 -8.95
N ALA A 128 3.56 0.07 -10.25
CA ALA A 128 3.87 1.26 -11.05
C ALA A 128 2.61 1.92 -11.62
#